data_58fbd23fd6b9d4115bf6a85d02237301
#
_entry.id   58fbd23fd6b9d4115bf6a85d02237301
#
_cell.length_a   1.000
_cell.length_b   1.000
_cell.length_c   1.000
_cell.angle_alpha   90.00
_cell.angle_beta   90.00
_cell.angle_gamma   90.00
#
_symmetry.space_group_name_H-M   'P 1'
#
loop_
_entity.id
_entity.type
_entity.pdbx_description
1 polymer ?
#
loop_
_entity_poly.entity_id
_entity_poly.type
_entity_poly.pdbx_seq_one_letter_code
_entity_poly.pdbx_strand_id
1 'polypeptide(L)'
;MTSPLYNASVPVMQQMLRAMSDVLKKAEDQATQKNIDPNALLQARLFPDMFPLVRQVQIAADFSKGIASRLAGAEVPSWPDTEVSFADLQALIAKALAHIGSFKPEQFDSSESREIVLRPGTPKEKKLTAGAYLLHYGLPQFFFHVTTTYAILRHNGVEIGKRDYMGAY
;
A
#
# COMPACT_ATOMS: atom_id res chain seq x y z
N MET A 1 -16.58 -11.65 -18.63
CA MET A 1 -16.27 -12.02 -17.22
C MET A 1 -15.07 -11.17 -16.80
N THR A 2 -15.09 -10.61 -15.60
CA THR A 2 -13.98 -9.78 -15.12
C THR A 2 -12.77 -10.68 -14.81
N SER A 3 -11.57 -10.28 -15.18
CA SER A 3 -10.33 -11.03 -14.93
C SER A 3 -10.17 -11.41 -13.46
N PRO A 4 -9.90 -12.67 -13.10
CA PRO A 4 -9.66 -13.09 -11.72
C PRO A 4 -8.52 -12.30 -11.05
N LEU A 5 -7.45 -11.98 -11.79
CA LEU A 5 -6.32 -11.22 -11.25
C LEU A 5 -6.69 -9.75 -10.98
N TYR A 6 -7.58 -9.15 -11.78
CA TYR A 6 -8.12 -7.83 -11.47
C TYR A 6 -8.91 -7.85 -10.16
N ASN A 7 -9.86 -8.77 -10.02
CA ASN A 7 -10.70 -8.86 -8.82
C ASN A 7 -9.89 -9.15 -7.54
N ALA A 8 -8.83 -9.95 -7.66
CA ALA A 8 -7.94 -10.27 -6.54
C ALA A 8 -6.90 -9.17 -6.23
N SER A 9 -6.82 -8.11 -7.01
CA SER A 9 -5.79 -7.07 -6.86
C SER A 9 -6.37 -5.67 -6.67
N VAL A 10 -6.89 -5.04 -7.72
CA VAL A 10 -7.26 -3.61 -7.69
C VAL A 10 -8.32 -3.30 -6.63
N PRO A 11 -9.49 -3.98 -6.58
CA PRO A 11 -10.49 -3.69 -5.55
C PRO A 11 -9.98 -3.94 -4.12
N VAL A 12 -9.20 -5.01 -3.92
CA VAL A 12 -8.60 -5.35 -2.62
C VAL A 12 -7.66 -4.25 -2.16
N MET A 13 -6.75 -3.79 -3.02
CA MET A 13 -5.83 -2.71 -2.70
C MET A 13 -6.54 -1.37 -2.49
N GLN A 14 -7.59 -1.08 -3.25
CA GLN A 14 -8.41 0.13 -3.05
C GLN A 14 -9.08 0.14 -1.67
N GLN A 15 -9.68 -0.98 -1.26
CA GLN A 15 -10.26 -1.12 0.08
C GLN A 15 -9.24 -0.81 1.17
N MET A 16 -8.08 -1.46 1.11
CA MET A 16 -7.06 -1.33 2.15
C MET A 16 -6.38 0.04 2.16
N LEU A 17 -6.19 0.68 1.01
CA LEU A 17 -5.65 2.04 0.94
C LEU A 17 -6.63 3.06 1.54
N ARG A 18 -7.94 2.92 1.27
CA ARG A 18 -8.96 3.77 1.89
C ARG A 18 -8.99 3.58 3.41
N ALA A 19 -9.00 2.33 3.87
CA ALA A 19 -8.94 2.02 5.30
C ALA A 19 -7.68 2.61 5.97
N MET A 20 -6.52 2.51 5.31
CA MET A 20 -5.26 3.10 5.79
C MET A 20 -5.34 4.64 5.86
N SER A 21 -5.96 5.28 4.86
CA SER A 21 -6.23 6.73 4.88
C SER A 21 -7.09 7.14 6.08
N ASP A 22 -8.18 6.40 6.35
CA ASP A 22 -9.07 6.67 7.48
C ASP A 22 -8.35 6.48 8.84
N VAL A 23 -7.53 5.44 8.95
CA VAL A 23 -6.71 5.18 10.15
C VAL A 23 -5.69 6.31 10.39
N LEU A 24 -5.02 6.78 9.34
CA LEU A 24 -4.10 7.92 9.42
C LEU A 24 -4.83 9.21 9.82
N LYS A 25 -6.04 9.45 9.29
CA LYS A 25 -6.85 10.60 9.66
C LYS A 25 -7.21 10.58 11.15
N LYS A 26 -7.63 9.43 11.68
CA LYS A 26 -7.89 9.26 13.12
C LYS A 26 -6.65 9.53 13.96
N ALA A 27 -5.47 9.09 13.50
CA ALA A 27 -4.21 9.32 14.18
C ALA A 27 -3.86 10.82 14.24
N GLU A 28 -4.03 11.54 13.14
CA GLU A 28 -3.80 12.99 13.05
C GLU A 28 -4.76 13.76 13.96
N ASP A 29 -6.07 13.42 13.92
CA ASP A 29 -7.08 14.06 14.75
C ASP A 29 -6.82 13.83 16.23
N GLN A 30 -6.45 12.61 16.64
CA GLN A 30 -6.10 12.29 18.02
C GLN A 30 -4.81 13.01 18.48
N ALA A 31 -3.80 13.08 17.62
CA ALA A 31 -2.57 13.82 17.91
C ALA A 31 -2.88 15.31 18.16
N THR A 32 -3.72 15.92 17.33
CA THR A 32 -4.19 17.30 17.49
C THR A 32 -4.94 17.49 18.81
N GLN A 33 -5.91 16.64 19.11
CA GLN A 33 -6.72 16.73 20.33
C GLN A 33 -5.89 16.59 21.62
N LYS A 34 -4.87 15.73 21.59
CA LYS A 34 -3.98 15.45 22.75
C LYS A 34 -2.71 16.30 22.78
N ASN A 35 -2.57 17.27 21.86
CA ASN A 35 -1.35 18.09 21.70
C ASN A 35 -0.08 17.25 21.56
N ILE A 36 -0.16 16.13 20.83
CA ILE A 36 0.98 15.28 20.50
C ILE A 36 1.62 15.82 19.21
N ASP A 37 2.95 15.92 19.18
CA ASP A 37 3.68 16.25 17.96
C ASP A 37 3.41 15.17 16.90
N PRO A 38 2.80 15.50 15.74
CA PRO A 38 2.55 14.56 14.67
C PRO A 38 3.79 13.79 14.23
N ASN A 39 4.97 14.43 14.28
CA ASN A 39 6.23 13.79 13.90
C ASN A 39 6.61 12.63 14.84
N ALA A 40 6.19 12.67 16.10
CA ALA A 40 6.39 11.55 17.02
C ALA A 40 5.70 10.27 16.54
N LEU A 41 4.50 10.39 15.94
CA LEU A 41 3.81 9.25 15.32
C LEU A 41 4.42 8.88 13.96
N LEU A 42 4.74 9.85 13.12
CA LEU A 42 5.30 9.60 11.79
C LEU A 42 6.65 8.87 11.86
N GLN A 43 7.46 9.13 12.88
CA GLN A 43 8.76 8.48 13.10
C GLN A 43 8.69 7.26 14.02
N ALA A 44 7.52 6.96 14.59
CA ALA A 44 7.33 5.77 15.41
C ALA A 44 7.52 4.48 14.61
N ARG A 45 8.10 3.47 15.27
CA ARG A 45 8.34 2.14 14.72
C ARG A 45 8.10 1.07 15.79
N LEU A 46 7.82 -0.16 15.37
CA LEU A 46 7.58 -1.25 16.33
C LEU A 46 8.88 -1.72 17.00
N PHE A 47 9.99 -1.68 16.27
CA PHE A 47 11.30 -2.05 16.78
C PHE A 47 12.39 -1.19 16.11
N PRO A 48 13.56 -0.96 16.76
CA PRO A 48 14.59 -0.05 16.24
C PRO A 48 15.09 -0.33 14.82
N ASP A 49 15.09 -1.58 14.37
CA ASP A 49 15.53 -1.98 13.02
C ASP A 49 14.40 -1.99 11.97
N MET A 50 13.15 -1.75 12.38
CA MET A 50 12.03 -1.65 11.47
C MET A 50 11.87 -0.23 10.91
N PHE A 51 11.26 -0.11 9.74
CA PHE A 51 10.91 1.19 9.16
C PHE A 51 9.86 1.94 9.99
N PRO A 52 9.94 3.28 10.06
CA PRO A 52 8.96 4.11 10.74
C PRO A 52 7.63 4.17 9.97
N LEU A 53 6.58 4.69 10.61
CA LEU A 53 5.23 4.81 10.07
C LEU A 53 5.21 5.42 8.66
N VAL A 54 5.88 6.56 8.48
CA VAL A 54 5.93 7.25 7.17
C VAL A 54 6.41 6.31 6.08
N ARG A 55 7.45 5.53 6.35
CA ARG A 55 8.02 4.59 5.36
C ARG A 55 7.11 3.40 5.10
N GLN A 56 6.36 2.94 6.09
CA GLN A 56 5.38 1.85 5.88
C GLN A 56 4.29 2.27 4.87
N VAL A 57 3.78 3.49 5.00
CA VAL A 57 2.76 4.04 4.09
C VAL A 57 3.32 4.21 2.67
N GLN A 58 4.52 4.77 2.54
CA GLN A 58 5.21 4.91 1.24
C GLN A 58 5.35 3.56 0.53
N ILE A 59 5.83 2.54 1.24
CA ILE A 59 6.04 1.21 0.65
C ILE A 59 4.69 0.54 0.30
N ALA A 60 3.64 0.72 1.12
CA ALA A 60 2.32 0.20 0.78
C ALA A 60 1.78 0.84 -0.51
N ALA A 61 1.91 2.16 -0.67
CA ALA A 61 1.55 2.87 -1.90
C ALA A 61 2.37 2.37 -3.10
N ASP A 62 3.67 2.16 -2.93
CA ASP A 62 4.56 1.65 -3.97
C ASP A 62 4.18 0.22 -4.42
N PHE A 63 3.85 -0.66 -3.47
CA PHE A 63 3.38 -2.01 -3.82
C PHE A 63 2.05 -1.97 -4.55
N SER A 64 1.08 -1.16 -4.11
CA SER A 64 -0.21 -1.06 -4.81
C SER A 64 -0.05 -0.59 -6.26
N LYS A 65 0.71 0.48 -6.46
CA LYS A 65 1.07 1.02 -7.78
C LYS A 65 1.78 -0.02 -8.65
N GLY A 66 2.80 -0.66 -8.08
CA GLY A 66 3.63 -1.63 -8.80
C GLY A 66 2.88 -2.91 -9.17
N ILE A 67 1.98 -3.40 -8.30
CA ILE A 67 1.16 -4.59 -8.57
C ILE A 67 0.21 -4.31 -9.74
N ALA A 68 -0.59 -3.24 -9.64
CA ALA A 68 -1.58 -2.92 -10.66
C ALA A 68 -0.91 -2.67 -12.03
N SER A 69 0.16 -1.88 -12.08
CA SER A 69 0.87 -1.59 -13.33
C SER A 69 1.43 -2.85 -13.98
N ARG A 70 2.12 -3.71 -13.23
CA ARG A 70 2.72 -4.93 -13.79
C ARG A 70 1.67 -5.91 -14.29
N LEU A 71 0.58 -6.10 -13.54
CA LEU A 71 -0.52 -6.98 -13.97
C LEU A 71 -1.25 -6.42 -15.19
N ALA A 72 -1.42 -5.12 -15.30
CA ALA A 72 -2.00 -4.47 -16.47
C ALA A 72 -1.02 -4.39 -17.67
N GLY A 73 0.26 -4.72 -17.48
CA GLY A 73 1.29 -4.59 -18.52
C GLY A 73 1.69 -3.15 -18.81
N ALA A 74 1.48 -2.27 -17.85
CA ALA A 74 1.84 -0.87 -17.94
C ALA A 74 3.20 -0.59 -17.26
N GLU A 75 3.81 0.52 -17.62
CA GLU A 75 5.01 1.00 -16.94
C GLU A 75 4.69 1.37 -15.48
N VAL A 76 5.61 1.04 -14.56
CA VAL A 76 5.49 1.40 -13.16
C VAL A 76 6.06 2.81 -12.96
N PRO A 77 5.23 3.82 -12.63
CA PRO A 77 5.74 5.17 -12.46
C PRO A 77 6.65 5.28 -11.23
N SER A 78 7.71 6.07 -11.34
CA SER A 78 8.58 6.41 -10.23
C SER A 78 8.01 7.61 -9.48
N TRP A 79 7.84 7.48 -8.17
CA TRP A 79 7.43 8.57 -7.28
C TRP A 79 8.52 8.76 -6.21
N PRO A 80 8.96 10.00 -5.95
CA PRO A 80 9.92 10.26 -4.89
C PRO A 80 9.26 10.10 -3.51
N ASP A 81 10.02 9.57 -2.55
CA ASP A 81 9.60 9.42 -1.15
C ASP A 81 9.93 10.72 -0.39
N THR A 82 9.08 11.73 -0.51
CA THR A 82 9.30 13.08 0.06
C THR A 82 8.31 13.45 1.16
N GLU A 83 7.43 12.54 1.54
CA GLU A 83 6.38 12.77 2.52
C GLU A 83 6.97 12.97 3.93
N VAL A 84 6.58 14.06 4.58
CA VAL A 84 7.03 14.44 5.92
C VAL A 84 5.88 14.78 6.88
N SER A 85 4.63 14.73 6.40
CA SER A 85 3.43 15.05 7.17
C SER A 85 2.29 14.05 6.91
N PHE A 86 1.27 14.04 7.78
CA PHE A 86 0.04 13.28 7.52
C PHE A 86 -0.64 13.75 6.24
N ALA A 87 -0.65 15.06 5.97
CA ALA A 87 -1.23 15.61 4.73
C ALA A 87 -0.52 15.07 3.47
N ASP A 88 0.81 14.96 3.50
CA ASP A 88 1.58 14.39 2.40
C ASP A 88 1.25 12.90 2.20
N LEU A 89 1.12 12.14 3.30
CA LEU A 89 0.72 10.74 3.25
C LEU A 89 -0.69 10.56 2.68
N GLN A 90 -1.64 11.44 3.03
CA GLN A 90 -2.98 11.44 2.46
C GLN A 90 -2.93 11.72 0.96
N ALA A 91 -2.12 12.69 0.53
CA ALA A 91 -1.94 13.00 -0.89
C ALA A 91 -1.32 11.81 -1.66
N LEU A 92 -0.34 11.13 -1.07
CA LEU A 92 0.28 9.93 -1.66
C LEU A 92 -0.74 8.79 -1.81
N ILE A 93 -1.56 8.53 -0.78
CA ILE A 93 -2.61 7.50 -0.85
C ILE A 93 -3.65 7.85 -1.92
N ALA A 94 -4.09 9.11 -1.98
CA ALA A 94 -5.03 9.57 -3.01
C ALA A 94 -4.45 9.38 -4.42
N LYS A 95 -3.17 9.69 -4.62
CA LYS A 95 -2.44 9.46 -5.86
C LYS A 95 -2.38 7.98 -6.21
N ALA A 96 -2.10 7.11 -5.24
CA ALA A 96 -2.08 5.66 -5.43
C ALA A 96 -3.47 5.13 -5.82
N LEU A 97 -4.53 5.54 -5.12
CA LEU A 97 -5.91 5.19 -5.44
C LEU A 97 -6.32 5.63 -6.85
N ALA A 98 -5.97 6.85 -7.26
CA ALA A 98 -6.24 7.35 -8.61
C ALA A 98 -5.50 6.52 -9.66
N HIS A 99 -4.23 6.21 -9.42
CA HIS A 99 -3.42 5.41 -10.35
C HIS A 99 -3.97 3.99 -10.51
N ILE A 100 -4.19 3.24 -9.42
CA ILE A 100 -4.71 1.87 -9.53
C ILE A 100 -6.16 1.84 -10.04
N GLY A 101 -6.96 2.87 -9.75
CA GLY A 101 -8.32 3.03 -10.24
C GLY A 101 -8.41 3.41 -11.73
N SER A 102 -7.32 3.84 -12.35
CA SER A 102 -7.30 4.15 -13.77
C SER A 102 -7.26 2.91 -14.67
N PHE A 103 -6.88 1.76 -14.12
CA PHE A 103 -6.82 0.51 -14.86
C PHE A 103 -8.21 -0.13 -15.01
N LYS A 104 -8.48 -0.60 -16.22
CA LYS A 104 -9.72 -1.31 -16.55
C LYS A 104 -9.52 -2.83 -16.43
N PRO A 105 -10.58 -3.58 -16.06
CA PRO A 105 -10.50 -5.04 -15.94
C PRO A 105 -9.92 -5.75 -17.18
N GLU A 106 -10.24 -5.25 -18.37
CA GLU A 106 -9.82 -5.83 -19.65
C GLU A 106 -8.29 -5.83 -19.84
N GLN A 107 -7.59 -4.91 -19.18
CA GLN A 107 -6.11 -4.85 -19.21
C GLN A 107 -5.46 -6.03 -18.48
N PHE A 108 -6.24 -6.77 -17.68
CA PHE A 108 -5.79 -7.94 -16.92
C PHE A 108 -6.13 -9.26 -17.61
N ASP A 109 -6.91 -9.28 -18.69
CA ASP A 109 -7.37 -10.52 -19.33
C ASP A 109 -6.21 -11.38 -19.88
N SER A 110 -5.14 -10.75 -20.36
CA SER A 110 -3.92 -11.44 -20.81
C SER A 110 -2.86 -11.62 -19.72
N SER A 111 -3.15 -11.21 -18.48
CA SER A 111 -2.13 -11.18 -17.42
C SER A 111 -1.73 -12.58 -16.94
N GLU A 112 -2.60 -13.60 -17.04
CA GLU A 112 -2.31 -14.97 -16.59
C GLU A 112 -1.08 -15.57 -17.29
N SER A 113 -0.90 -15.29 -18.58
CA SER A 113 0.25 -15.73 -19.37
C SER A 113 1.48 -14.82 -19.24
N ARG A 114 1.36 -13.69 -18.55
CA ARG A 114 2.43 -12.70 -18.44
C ARG A 114 3.51 -13.14 -17.46
N GLU A 115 4.77 -13.07 -17.90
CA GLU A 115 5.92 -13.18 -17.01
C GLU A 115 6.20 -11.80 -16.37
N ILE A 116 6.29 -11.77 -15.05
CA ILE A 116 6.68 -10.59 -14.27
C ILE A 116 8.14 -10.75 -13.86
N VAL A 117 8.98 -9.82 -14.32
CA VAL A 117 10.41 -9.81 -13.97
C VAL A 117 10.63 -8.77 -12.86
N LEU A 118 11.11 -9.24 -11.72
CA LEU A 118 11.51 -8.39 -10.59
C LEU A 118 13.00 -8.13 -10.64
N ARG A 119 13.42 -6.89 -10.44
CA ARG A 119 14.82 -6.46 -10.40
C ARG A 119 15.62 -6.91 -11.65
N PRO A 120 15.13 -6.61 -12.86
CA PRO A 120 15.78 -7.06 -14.09
C PRO A 120 17.23 -6.61 -14.16
N GLY A 121 18.10 -7.50 -14.67
CA GLY A 121 19.53 -7.20 -14.83
C GLY A 121 20.35 -7.18 -13.54
N THR A 122 19.79 -7.59 -12.40
CA THR A 122 20.52 -7.66 -11.13
C THR A 122 20.71 -9.11 -10.67
N PRO A 123 21.70 -9.40 -9.77
CA PRO A 123 21.84 -10.75 -9.18
C PRO A 123 20.60 -11.23 -8.39
N LYS A 124 19.66 -10.34 -8.12
CA LYS A 124 18.41 -10.64 -7.41
C LYS A 124 17.20 -10.71 -8.38
N GLU A 125 17.44 -10.83 -9.67
CA GLU A 125 16.38 -10.99 -10.66
C GLU A 125 15.53 -12.24 -10.36
N LYS A 126 14.22 -12.06 -10.41
CA LYS A 126 13.25 -13.17 -10.30
C LYS A 126 12.20 -13.04 -11.39
N LYS A 127 11.88 -14.16 -12.01
CA LYS A 127 10.81 -14.30 -13.00
C LYS A 127 9.66 -15.08 -12.37
N LEU A 128 8.48 -14.54 -12.40
CA LEU A 128 7.28 -15.12 -11.82
C LEU A 128 6.14 -15.05 -12.81
N THR A 129 5.24 -16.02 -12.77
CA THR A 129 3.93 -15.87 -13.43
C THR A 129 3.15 -14.78 -12.72
N ALA A 130 2.23 -14.12 -13.40
CA ALA A 130 1.43 -13.04 -12.82
C ALA A 130 0.66 -13.47 -11.55
N GLY A 131 0.11 -14.69 -11.56
CA GLY A 131 -0.55 -15.25 -10.37
C GLY A 131 0.40 -15.45 -9.20
N ALA A 132 1.57 -16.06 -9.43
CA ALA A 132 2.59 -16.23 -8.39
C ALA A 132 3.13 -14.88 -7.88
N TYR A 133 3.34 -13.92 -8.79
CA TYR A 133 3.72 -12.56 -8.41
C TYR A 133 2.68 -11.91 -7.49
N LEU A 134 1.39 -11.97 -7.86
CA LEU A 134 0.33 -11.35 -7.06
C LEU A 134 0.21 -12.02 -5.69
N LEU A 135 0.02 -13.36 -5.68
CA LEU A 135 -0.39 -14.08 -4.48
C LEU A 135 0.76 -14.40 -3.52
N HIS A 136 1.97 -14.63 -4.03
CA HIS A 136 3.12 -15.04 -3.20
C HIS A 136 4.14 -13.94 -2.96
N TYR A 137 4.03 -12.79 -3.64
CA TYR A 137 4.94 -11.67 -3.46
C TYR A 137 4.19 -10.35 -3.23
N GLY A 138 3.37 -9.91 -4.18
CA GLY A 138 2.78 -8.57 -4.17
C GLY A 138 1.85 -8.33 -2.99
N LEU A 139 0.79 -9.14 -2.85
CA LEU A 139 -0.17 -9.00 -1.75
C LEU A 139 0.45 -9.23 -0.37
N PRO A 140 1.31 -10.25 -0.14
CA PRO A 140 1.99 -10.39 1.14
C PRO A 140 2.80 -9.16 1.54
N GLN A 141 3.54 -8.56 0.61
CA GLN A 141 4.28 -7.31 0.85
C GLN A 141 3.34 -6.14 1.14
N PHE A 142 2.32 -5.95 0.33
CA PHE A 142 1.34 -4.88 0.51
C PHE A 142 0.66 -4.98 1.88
N PHE A 143 0.12 -6.14 2.23
CA PHE A 143 -0.54 -6.34 3.52
C PHE A 143 0.40 -6.23 4.71
N PHE A 144 1.66 -6.64 4.57
CA PHE A 144 2.66 -6.44 5.62
C PHE A 144 2.78 -4.96 5.98
N HIS A 145 2.93 -4.08 5.01
CA HIS A 145 3.11 -2.65 5.25
C HIS A 145 1.84 -1.97 5.73
N VAL A 146 0.66 -2.32 5.20
CA VAL A 146 -0.64 -1.83 5.69
C VAL A 146 -0.88 -2.27 7.14
N THR A 147 -0.61 -3.54 7.45
CA THR A 147 -0.77 -4.07 8.81
C THR A 147 0.22 -3.45 9.78
N THR A 148 1.46 -3.23 9.36
CA THR A 148 2.48 -2.59 10.21
C THR A 148 2.13 -1.12 10.46
N THR A 149 1.57 -0.40 9.48
CA THR A 149 1.02 0.96 9.67
C THR A 149 -0.04 0.97 10.79
N TYR A 150 -1.03 0.08 10.71
CA TYR A 150 -2.04 -0.10 11.75
C TYR A 150 -1.41 -0.43 13.12
N ALA A 151 -0.48 -1.39 13.15
CA ALA A 151 0.15 -1.87 14.38
C ALA A 151 0.96 -0.76 15.08
N ILE A 152 1.72 0.05 14.33
CA ILE A 152 2.46 1.20 14.89
C ILE A 152 1.49 2.18 15.54
N LEU A 153 0.42 2.58 14.85
CA LEU A 153 -0.56 3.52 15.38
C LEU A 153 -1.29 2.97 16.60
N ARG A 154 -1.73 1.72 16.55
CA ARG A 154 -2.40 1.05 17.66
C ARG A 154 -1.49 0.93 18.88
N HIS A 155 -0.22 0.55 18.67
CA HIS A 155 0.79 0.45 19.75
C HIS A 155 1.07 1.80 20.41
N ASN A 156 1.01 2.89 19.63
CA ASN A 156 1.19 4.25 20.14
C ASN A 156 -0.11 4.88 20.71
N GLY A 157 -1.13 4.06 20.98
CA GLY A 157 -2.33 4.50 21.69
C GLY A 157 -3.38 5.20 20.83
N VAL A 158 -3.30 5.10 19.50
CA VAL A 158 -4.38 5.57 18.62
C VAL A 158 -5.60 4.68 18.79
N GLU A 159 -6.78 5.29 18.98
CA GLU A 159 -8.04 4.60 19.27
C GLU A 159 -8.66 4.02 17.99
N ILE A 160 -8.04 2.98 17.48
CA ILE A 160 -8.44 2.22 16.29
C ILE A 160 -8.58 0.74 16.63
N GLY A 161 -9.37 0.01 15.85
CA GLY A 161 -9.58 -1.43 15.99
C GLY A 161 -9.62 -2.15 14.65
N LYS A 162 -9.86 -3.46 14.67
CA LYS A 162 -9.91 -4.29 13.46
C LYS A 162 -10.89 -3.75 12.41
N ARG A 163 -12.02 -3.13 12.82
CA ARG A 163 -12.98 -2.55 11.88
C ARG A 163 -12.38 -1.41 11.07
N ASP A 164 -11.53 -0.58 11.69
CA ASP A 164 -10.85 0.51 11.01
C ASP A 164 -9.83 -0.02 9.99
N TYR A 165 -9.13 -1.09 10.34
CA TYR A 165 -8.20 -1.77 9.44
C TYR A 165 -8.92 -2.38 8.22
N MET A 166 -10.09 -3.01 8.45
CA MET A 166 -10.87 -3.64 7.37
C MET A 166 -11.52 -2.61 6.44
N GLY A 167 -11.92 -1.46 6.97
CA GLY A 167 -12.67 -0.47 6.22
C GLY A 167 -14.03 -0.95 5.74
N ALA A 168 -14.57 -0.30 4.73
CA ALA A 168 -15.79 -0.71 4.04
C ALA A 168 -15.46 -1.76 2.96
N TYR A 169 -16.23 -2.85 2.91
CA TYR A 169 -16.07 -3.96 1.96
C TYR A 169 -17.42 -4.43 1.43
#